data_0fbd25894077f25e75ddff1b41cd66ea
#
_entry.id   0fbd25894077f25e75ddff1b41cd66ea
#
_cell.length_a   1.000
_cell.length_b   1.000
_cell.length_c   1.000
_cell.angle_alpha   90.00
_cell.angle_beta   90.00
_cell.angle_gamma   90.00
#
_symmetry.space_group_name_H-M   'P 1'
#
loop_
_entity.id
_entity.type
_entity.pdbx_description
1 polymer ?
#
loop_
_entity_poly.entity_id
_entity_poly.type
_entity_poly.pdbx_seq_one_letter_code
_entity_poly.pdbx_strand_id
1 'polypeptide(L)'
;MTVRKSFLKSSATVVSAALLRPSFAMAGIIKSAATKADLQLGIAGYSFIKLSVEDAITITRQTGITAISIKDKHIPINTTKEEAVAIIEKFKKNGINIYAAGMITMKTEQDIDRAFDYAKNIGVGMIIASPNISLLNYVQQKVMQYNIKIAIHNGGPEDKWYPTPKAVFDNIKNYDNRIGLCFDTGHTQRAGVNPIEAYNQYAEKILDIHLKDVEAAKADAQEVELGRGIIDIPALVNSLYKHRYSGRCSIEYQKNLDEPLEGIAESVGYFKGVCKALKAFEKA
;
A
#
# COMPACT_ATOMS: atom_id res chain seq x y z
N MET A 1 -57.15 -76.07 -63.86
CA MET A 1 -56.74 -76.17 -62.45
C MET A 1 -55.79 -75.03 -62.17
N THR A 2 -56.27 -74.09 -61.38
CA THR A 2 -55.72 -72.71 -61.34
C THR A 2 -54.86 -72.56 -60.07
N VAL A 3 -53.58 -72.22 -60.24
CA VAL A 3 -52.72 -71.95 -59.10
C VAL A 3 -52.64 -70.41 -58.94
N ARG A 4 -53.10 -69.87 -57.83
CA ARG A 4 -53.01 -68.51 -57.44
C ARG A 4 -51.59 -68.21 -56.87
N LYS A 5 -50.87 -67.25 -57.49
CA LYS A 5 -49.69 -66.69 -56.97
C LYS A 5 -50.01 -65.56 -55.99
N SER A 6 -49.59 -65.65 -54.74
CA SER A 6 -49.64 -64.57 -53.78
C SER A 6 -48.38 -63.70 -53.87
N PHE A 7 -48.52 -62.40 -54.05
CA PHE A 7 -47.46 -61.42 -54.05
C PHE A 7 -47.20 -60.95 -52.61
N LEU A 8 -46.00 -61.21 -52.13
CA LEU A 8 -45.50 -60.60 -50.91
C LEU A 8 -44.91 -59.20 -51.24
N LYS A 9 -45.50 -58.17 -50.69
CA LYS A 9 -44.96 -56.81 -50.73
C LYS A 9 -43.94 -56.66 -49.58
N SER A 10 -42.67 -56.53 -49.93
CA SER A 10 -41.62 -56.11 -49.02
C SER A 10 -41.64 -54.62 -48.83
N SER A 11 -41.93 -54.18 -47.64
CA SER A 11 -41.80 -52.74 -47.27
C SER A 11 -40.34 -52.50 -46.82
N ALA A 12 -39.62 -51.75 -47.59
CA ALA A 12 -38.28 -51.25 -47.22
C ALA A 12 -38.41 -50.06 -46.25
N THR A 13 -38.02 -50.25 -45.00
CA THR A 13 -37.94 -49.20 -44.03
C THR A 13 -36.60 -48.45 -44.21
N VAL A 14 -36.67 -47.20 -44.68
CA VAL A 14 -35.48 -46.31 -44.76
C VAL A 14 -35.24 -45.77 -43.38
N VAL A 15 -34.14 -46.22 -42.73
CA VAL A 15 -33.63 -45.65 -41.51
C VAL A 15 -32.78 -44.43 -41.86
N SER A 16 -33.30 -43.22 -41.62
CA SER A 16 -32.55 -42.00 -41.72
C SER A 16 -31.61 -41.86 -40.53
N ALA A 17 -30.35 -42.07 -40.71
CA ALA A 17 -29.31 -41.79 -39.71
C ALA A 17 -29.14 -40.26 -39.61
N ALA A 18 -29.66 -39.67 -38.54
CA ALA A 18 -29.41 -38.30 -38.18
C ALA A 18 -27.97 -38.21 -37.62
N LEU A 19 -27.09 -37.59 -38.40
CA LEU A 19 -25.73 -37.20 -38.00
C LEU A 19 -25.84 -36.10 -36.94
N LEU A 20 -25.74 -36.45 -35.65
CA LEU A 20 -25.53 -35.53 -34.53
C LEU A 20 -24.10 -34.93 -34.68
N ARG A 21 -24.02 -33.70 -35.19
CA ARG A 21 -22.80 -32.87 -35.11
C ARG A 21 -22.64 -32.45 -33.64
N PRO A 22 -21.49 -32.74 -32.97
CA PRO A 22 -21.22 -32.14 -31.68
C PRO A 22 -21.02 -30.64 -31.86
N SER A 23 -21.97 -29.83 -31.36
CA SER A 23 -21.78 -28.40 -31.18
C SER A 23 -20.72 -28.22 -30.07
N PHE A 24 -19.47 -27.99 -30.45
CA PHE A 24 -18.49 -27.42 -29.52
C PHE A 24 -18.98 -26.01 -29.16
N ALA A 25 -19.71 -25.92 -28.04
CA ALA A 25 -19.89 -24.65 -27.37
C ALA A 25 -18.50 -24.22 -26.89
N MET A 26 -17.88 -23.30 -27.63
CA MET A 26 -16.77 -22.51 -27.10
C MET A 26 -17.32 -21.74 -25.92
N ALA A 27 -17.20 -22.33 -24.73
CA ALA A 27 -17.31 -21.59 -23.48
C ALA A 27 -16.18 -20.56 -23.52
N GLY A 28 -16.49 -19.36 -24.02
CA GLY A 28 -15.63 -18.22 -23.86
C GLY A 28 -15.39 -18.07 -22.37
N ILE A 29 -14.15 -18.33 -21.94
CA ILE A 29 -13.69 -17.95 -20.61
C ILE A 29 -13.78 -16.44 -20.59
N ILE A 30 -14.93 -15.92 -20.14
CA ILE A 30 -15.05 -14.53 -19.72
C ILE A 30 -14.12 -14.47 -18.51
N LYS A 31 -12.86 -14.04 -18.76
CA LYS A 31 -12.00 -13.58 -17.67
C LYS A 31 -12.79 -12.44 -17.02
N SER A 32 -13.48 -12.75 -15.93
CA SER A 32 -14.02 -11.73 -15.06
C SER A 32 -12.84 -10.81 -14.75
N ALA A 33 -12.87 -9.61 -15.30
CA ALA A 33 -11.91 -8.58 -14.92
C ALA A 33 -12.13 -8.36 -13.43
N ALA A 34 -11.18 -8.88 -12.62
CA ALA A 34 -11.24 -8.69 -11.19
C ALA A 34 -11.26 -7.18 -10.94
N THR A 35 -12.37 -6.67 -10.40
CA THR A 35 -12.52 -5.25 -10.09
C THR A 35 -11.34 -4.81 -9.23
N LYS A 36 -10.69 -3.71 -9.62
CA LYS A 36 -9.60 -3.11 -8.83
C LYS A 36 -10.10 -2.88 -7.40
N ALA A 37 -9.47 -3.52 -6.42
CA ALA A 37 -9.75 -3.25 -5.02
C ALA A 37 -9.44 -1.78 -4.69
N ASP A 38 -10.13 -1.21 -3.70
CA ASP A 38 -9.86 0.16 -3.27
C ASP A 38 -8.49 0.24 -2.62
N LEU A 39 -7.66 1.18 -3.09
CA LEU A 39 -6.40 1.51 -2.43
C LEU A 39 -6.71 2.12 -1.06
N GLN A 40 -6.03 1.63 -0.04
CA GLN A 40 -6.26 2.05 1.33
C GLN A 40 -5.46 3.31 1.64
N LEU A 41 -6.14 4.44 1.84
CA LEU A 41 -5.49 5.67 2.28
C LEU A 41 -5.22 5.69 3.78
N GLY A 42 -4.12 6.35 4.14
CA GLY A 42 -3.76 6.72 5.49
C GLY A 42 -3.15 8.11 5.54
N ILE A 43 -2.77 8.55 6.74
CA ILE A 43 -1.92 9.72 6.96
C ILE A 43 -0.69 9.25 7.72
N ALA A 44 0.50 9.63 7.24
CA ALA A 44 1.74 9.43 7.97
C ALA A 44 1.80 10.42 9.14
N GLY A 45 2.03 9.90 10.34
CA GLY A 45 1.97 10.69 11.57
C GLY A 45 2.97 11.84 11.65
N TYR A 46 4.00 11.84 10.80
CA TYR A 46 4.92 12.97 10.69
C TYR A 46 4.23 14.24 10.21
N SER A 47 3.17 14.14 9.40
CA SER A 47 2.35 15.29 8.97
C SER A 47 1.78 16.07 10.14
N PHE A 48 1.72 15.48 11.33
CA PHE A 48 1.19 16.07 12.55
C PHE A 48 2.24 16.31 13.64
N ILE A 49 3.53 16.30 13.28
CA ILE A 49 4.64 16.37 14.25
C ILE A 49 4.61 17.60 15.15
N LYS A 50 3.98 18.70 14.70
CA LYS A 50 3.81 19.93 15.48
C LYS A 50 2.48 20.02 16.23
N LEU A 51 1.54 19.12 15.98
CA LEU A 51 0.17 19.20 16.48
C LEU A 51 -0.06 18.33 17.71
N SER A 52 -1.15 18.61 18.43
CA SER A 52 -1.63 17.78 19.52
C SER A 52 -2.32 16.51 19.01
N VAL A 53 -2.56 15.54 19.89
CA VAL A 53 -3.37 14.34 19.60
C VAL A 53 -4.77 14.73 19.13
N GLU A 54 -5.38 15.70 19.76
CA GLU A 54 -6.73 16.20 19.49
C GLU A 54 -6.81 16.84 18.10
N ASP A 55 -5.82 17.65 17.72
CA ASP A 55 -5.74 18.28 16.39
C ASP A 55 -5.50 17.22 15.30
N ALA A 56 -4.60 16.27 15.55
CA ALA A 56 -4.35 15.15 14.62
C ALA A 56 -5.62 14.33 14.36
N ILE A 57 -6.40 14.05 15.42
CA ILE A 57 -7.70 13.37 15.30
C ILE A 57 -8.68 14.22 14.48
N THR A 58 -8.78 15.50 14.79
CA THR A 58 -9.72 16.43 14.13
C THR A 58 -9.44 16.51 12.64
N ILE A 59 -8.19 16.75 12.24
CA ILE A 59 -7.77 16.85 10.85
C ILE A 59 -7.99 15.52 10.13
N THR A 60 -7.60 14.39 10.73
CA THR A 60 -7.79 13.07 10.13
C THR A 60 -9.28 12.81 9.82
N ARG A 61 -10.18 13.18 10.72
CA ARG A 61 -11.63 13.07 10.49
C ARG A 61 -12.14 13.99 9.39
N GLN A 62 -11.69 15.26 9.37
CA GLN A 62 -12.12 16.25 8.37
C GLN A 62 -11.72 15.84 6.95
N THR A 63 -10.58 15.15 6.78
CA THR A 63 -10.15 14.61 5.49
C THR A 63 -10.87 13.31 5.09
N GLY A 64 -11.67 12.74 5.99
CA GLY A 64 -12.36 11.47 5.78
C GLY A 64 -11.42 10.27 5.68
N ILE A 65 -10.25 10.36 6.30
CA ILE A 65 -9.29 9.26 6.46
C ILE A 65 -9.57 8.55 7.80
N THR A 66 -9.40 7.23 7.80
CA THR A 66 -9.70 6.38 8.96
C THR A 66 -8.48 5.63 9.48
N ALA A 67 -7.28 5.98 9.01
CA ALA A 67 -6.06 5.30 9.42
C ALA A 67 -4.85 6.26 9.47
N ILE A 68 -3.99 6.05 10.47
CA ILE A 68 -2.78 6.84 10.68
C ILE A 68 -1.62 5.93 11.11
N SER A 69 -0.40 6.20 10.65
CA SER A 69 0.78 5.76 11.39
C SER A 69 1.02 6.73 12.55
N ILE A 70 1.41 6.21 13.71
CA ILE A 70 1.58 7.07 14.89
C ILE A 70 3.03 7.47 15.10
N LYS A 71 3.26 8.73 15.43
CA LYS A 71 4.59 9.25 15.75
C LYS A 71 4.81 9.28 17.26
N ASP A 72 6.05 9.14 17.69
CA ASP A 72 6.50 9.23 19.09
C ASP A 72 6.19 10.59 19.75
N LYS A 73 5.90 11.62 18.98
CA LYS A 73 5.32 12.88 19.43
C LYS A 73 3.94 12.69 20.10
N HIS A 74 3.12 11.80 19.55
CA HIS A 74 1.72 11.61 20.00
C HIS A 74 1.59 10.50 21.05
N ILE A 75 2.36 9.41 20.87
CA ILE A 75 2.53 8.35 21.87
C ILE A 75 4.03 8.17 22.06
N PRO A 76 4.62 8.73 23.14
CA PRO A 76 6.06 8.62 23.38
C PRO A 76 6.53 7.16 23.47
N ILE A 77 7.71 6.86 22.96
CA ILE A 77 8.24 5.49 22.88
C ILE A 77 8.41 4.82 24.26
N ASN A 78 8.55 5.62 25.31
CA ASN A 78 8.67 5.15 26.70
C ASN A 78 7.32 5.16 27.46
N THR A 79 6.21 5.39 26.74
CA THR A 79 4.86 5.41 27.33
C THR A 79 4.50 4.03 27.88
N THR A 80 3.93 3.98 29.08
CA THR A 80 3.38 2.74 29.63
C THR A 80 2.22 2.25 28.78
N LYS A 81 1.92 0.96 28.90
CA LYS A 81 0.80 0.38 28.18
C LYS A 81 -0.53 1.07 28.52
N GLU A 82 -0.74 1.40 29.77
CA GLU A 82 -1.95 2.05 30.30
C GLU A 82 -2.12 3.46 29.72
N GLU A 83 -1.05 4.26 29.69
CA GLU A 83 -1.05 5.59 29.07
C GLU A 83 -1.29 5.52 27.57
N ALA A 84 -0.62 4.59 26.88
CA ALA A 84 -0.82 4.36 25.45
C ALA A 84 -2.27 3.99 25.12
N VAL A 85 -2.89 3.11 25.91
CA VAL A 85 -4.30 2.72 25.75
C VAL A 85 -5.22 3.92 25.78
N ALA A 86 -5.00 4.86 26.70
CA ALA A 86 -5.84 6.06 26.79
C ALA A 86 -5.80 6.92 25.52
N ILE A 87 -4.62 7.05 24.89
CA ILE A 87 -4.45 7.80 23.64
C ILE A 87 -5.04 7.01 22.47
N ILE A 88 -4.76 5.70 22.38
CA ILE A 88 -5.29 4.82 21.33
C ILE A 88 -6.82 4.84 21.32
N GLU A 89 -7.46 4.79 22.50
CA GLU A 89 -8.92 4.85 22.61
C GLU A 89 -9.49 6.19 22.15
N LYS A 90 -8.76 7.31 22.26
CA LYS A 90 -9.18 8.59 21.65
C LYS A 90 -9.28 8.47 20.12
N PHE A 91 -8.25 7.91 19.46
CA PHE A 91 -8.28 7.66 18.01
C PHE A 91 -9.42 6.72 17.64
N LYS A 92 -9.53 5.59 18.30
CA LYS A 92 -10.53 4.56 18.06
C LYS A 92 -11.97 5.07 18.21
N LYS A 93 -12.28 5.82 19.28
CA LYS A 93 -13.59 6.45 19.49
C LYS A 93 -13.97 7.43 18.38
N ASN A 94 -12.98 7.96 17.67
CA ASN A 94 -13.15 8.83 16.51
C ASN A 94 -13.10 8.08 15.16
N GLY A 95 -13.14 6.74 15.18
CA GLY A 95 -13.14 5.90 13.97
C GLY A 95 -11.79 5.83 13.25
N ILE A 96 -10.70 6.17 13.96
CA ILE A 96 -9.35 6.19 13.39
C ILE A 96 -8.57 4.99 13.93
N ASN A 97 -8.01 4.18 12.99
CA ASN A 97 -7.14 3.07 13.30
C ASN A 97 -5.67 3.49 13.25
N ILE A 98 -4.92 3.23 14.31
CA ILE A 98 -3.47 3.33 14.30
C ILE A 98 -2.94 2.02 13.70
N TYR A 99 -2.39 2.06 12.46
CA TYR A 99 -2.00 0.86 11.74
C TYR A 99 -0.50 0.54 11.84
N ALA A 100 0.33 1.55 12.11
CA ALA A 100 1.78 1.42 12.23
C ALA A 100 2.34 2.43 13.22
N ALA A 101 3.56 2.18 13.70
CA ALA A 101 4.37 3.11 14.47
C ALA A 101 5.53 3.63 13.62
N GLY A 102 5.88 4.90 13.72
CA GLY A 102 7.08 5.42 13.05
C GLY A 102 6.90 6.77 12.37
N MET A 103 7.87 7.22 11.65
CA MET A 103 9.20 6.64 11.32
C MET A 103 10.11 6.63 12.58
N ILE A 104 10.74 5.51 12.90
CA ILE A 104 11.64 5.32 14.06
C ILE A 104 13.05 5.02 13.54
N THR A 105 14.04 5.84 13.92
CA THR A 105 15.45 5.56 13.66
C THR A 105 16.00 4.60 14.71
N MET A 106 16.68 3.53 14.27
CA MET A 106 17.25 2.48 15.15
C MET A 106 18.75 2.38 14.93
N LYS A 107 19.53 2.99 15.82
CA LYS A 107 20.99 3.06 15.70
C LYS A 107 21.69 1.91 16.42
N THR A 108 21.06 1.34 17.45
CA THR A 108 21.59 0.30 18.34
C THR A 108 20.58 -0.83 18.49
N GLU A 109 21.03 -1.99 19.00
CA GLU A 109 20.14 -3.10 19.37
C GLU A 109 19.10 -2.68 20.41
N GLN A 110 19.50 -1.81 21.36
CA GLN A 110 18.58 -1.28 22.37
C GLN A 110 17.46 -0.41 21.75
N ASP A 111 17.76 0.35 20.68
CA ASP A 111 16.73 1.10 19.95
C ASP A 111 15.75 0.15 19.28
N ILE A 112 16.26 -0.96 18.72
CA ILE A 112 15.42 -2.00 18.11
C ILE A 112 14.52 -2.63 19.15
N ASP A 113 15.06 -3.06 20.29
CA ASP A 113 14.28 -3.65 21.39
C ASP A 113 13.14 -2.73 21.83
N ARG A 114 13.48 -1.47 22.10
CA ARG A 114 12.48 -0.46 22.50
C ARG A 114 11.38 -0.25 21.45
N ALA A 115 11.75 -0.24 20.17
CA ALA A 115 10.78 -0.04 19.10
C ALA A 115 9.81 -1.22 18.97
N PHE A 116 10.29 -2.45 19.10
CA PHE A 116 9.44 -3.64 19.07
C PHE A 116 8.54 -3.76 20.30
N ASP A 117 9.08 -3.48 21.49
CA ASP A 117 8.28 -3.43 22.73
C ASP A 117 7.20 -2.35 22.65
N TYR A 118 7.56 -1.17 22.16
CA TYR A 118 6.62 -0.08 21.91
C TYR A 118 5.51 -0.49 20.95
N ALA A 119 5.85 -1.04 19.78
CA ALA A 119 4.87 -1.48 18.79
C ALA A 119 3.92 -2.55 19.37
N LYS A 120 4.44 -3.49 20.15
CA LYS A 120 3.64 -4.48 20.87
C LYS A 120 2.71 -3.84 21.89
N ASN A 121 3.20 -2.86 22.67
CA ASN A 121 2.43 -2.19 23.72
C ASN A 121 1.27 -1.38 23.15
N ILE A 122 1.48 -0.70 22.00
CA ILE A 122 0.43 0.05 21.30
C ILE A 122 -0.43 -0.83 20.35
N GLY A 123 -0.10 -2.11 20.20
CA GLY A 123 -0.91 -3.08 19.46
C GLY A 123 -0.84 -2.95 17.94
N VAL A 124 0.25 -2.41 17.37
CA VAL A 124 0.42 -2.29 15.91
C VAL A 124 1.23 -3.46 15.34
N GLY A 125 0.88 -3.88 14.12
CA GLY A 125 1.55 -4.98 13.43
C GLY A 125 2.69 -4.56 12.51
N MET A 126 3.04 -3.26 12.47
CA MET A 126 4.09 -2.73 11.61
C MET A 126 4.82 -1.55 12.26
N ILE A 127 6.13 -1.51 12.06
CA ILE A 127 6.98 -0.37 12.38
C ILE A 127 7.54 0.19 11.07
N ILE A 128 7.38 1.48 10.84
CA ILE A 128 8.08 2.22 9.79
C ILE A 128 9.40 2.69 10.41
N ALA A 129 10.53 2.31 9.82
CA ALA A 129 11.82 2.48 10.50
C ALA A 129 12.98 2.77 9.55
N SER A 130 14.07 3.30 10.14
CA SER A 130 15.39 3.38 9.50
C SER A 130 16.42 2.74 10.44
N PRO A 131 16.58 1.39 10.39
CA PRO A 131 17.56 0.68 11.19
C PRO A 131 18.97 0.82 10.59
N ASN A 132 20.00 0.82 11.45
CA ASN A 132 21.37 0.70 11.00
C ASN A 132 21.54 -0.60 10.19
N ILE A 133 22.13 -0.52 9.00
CA ILE A 133 22.30 -1.64 8.06
C ILE A 133 23.03 -2.83 8.75
N SER A 134 24.03 -2.55 9.59
CA SER A 134 24.78 -3.59 10.30
C SER A 134 23.93 -4.40 11.29
N LEU A 135 22.76 -3.90 11.69
CA LEU A 135 21.85 -4.52 12.65
C LEU A 135 20.67 -5.26 12.02
N LEU A 136 20.60 -5.37 10.68
CA LEU A 136 19.47 -6.01 9.99
C LEU A 136 19.25 -7.47 10.39
N ASN A 137 20.31 -8.21 10.71
CA ASN A 137 20.19 -9.57 11.28
C ASN A 137 19.46 -9.56 12.63
N TYR A 138 19.76 -8.60 13.48
CA TYR A 138 19.10 -8.45 14.78
C TYR A 138 17.63 -8.01 14.60
N VAL A 139 17.37 -7.09 13.66
CA VAL A 139 16.00 -6.72 13.28
C VAL A 139 15.20 -7.94 12.84
N GLN A 140 15.79 -8.83 12.01
CA GLN A 140 15.10 -10.06 11.58
C GLN A 140 14.75 -10.97 12.77
N GLN A 141 15.65 -11.14 13.73
CA GLN A 141 15.35 -11.92 14.95
C GLN A 141 14.13 -11.35 15.68
N LYS A 142 14.06 -10.01 15.83
CA LYS A 142 12.91 -9.35 16.47
C LYS A 142 11.62 -9.46 15.64
N VAL A 143 11.70 -9.30 14.32
CA VAL A 143 10.57 -9.53 13.42
C VAL A 143 9.98 -10.93 13.61
N MET A 144 10.84 -11.93 13.70
CA MET A 144 10.39 -13.32 13.94
C MET A 144 9.81 -13.50 15.34
N GLN A 145 10.45 -12.95 16.37
CA GLN A 145 10.04 -13.06 17.78
C GLN A 145 8.69 -12.40 18.06
N TYR A 146 8.48 -11.18 17.53
CA TYR A 146 7.29 -10.38 17.81
C TYR A 146 6.18 -10.57 16.79
N ASN A 147 6.49 -11.16 15.62
CA ASN A 147 5.62 -11.21 14.45
C ASN A 147 5.13 -9.81 14.01
N ILE A 148 6.00 -8.80 14.08
CA ILE A 148 5.74 -7.42 13.68
C ILE A 148 6.57 -7.13 12.43
N LYS A 149 5.95 -6.50 11.42
CA LYS A 149 6.62 -6.11 10.17
C LYS A 149 7.50 -4.89 10.39
N ILE A 150 8.58 -4.82 9.61
CA ILE A 150 9.41 -3.62 9.47
C ILE A 150 9.31 -3.11 8.04
N ALA A 151 8.83 -1.89 7.87
CA ALA A 151 8.83 -1.16 6.61
C ALA A 151 9.97 -0.13 6.65
N ILE A 152 11.08 -0.41 5.94
CA ILE A 152 12.27 0.47 5.95
C ILE A 152 12.03 1.63 4.98
N HIS A 153 12.11 2.84 5.52
CA HIS A 153 11.86 4.08 4.81
C HIS A 153 13.07 4.50 3.96
N ASN A 154 12.85 4.85 2.68
CA ASN A 154 13.86 5.53 1.90
C ASN A 154 13.80 7.04 2.18
N GLY A 155 14.85 7.58 2.81
CA GLY A 155 14.87 8.93 3.37
C GLY A 155 15.37 10.03 2.43
N GLY A 156 15.65 9.70 1.16
CA GLY A 156 16.13 10.69 0.19
C GLY A 156 17.64 10.92 0.22
N PRO A 157 18.13 11.88 -0.56
CA PRO A 157 19.57 12.09 -0.80
C PRO A 157 20.41 12.31 0.46
N GLU A 158 19.81 12.83 1.52
CA GLU A 158 20.48 13.13 2.77
C GLU A 158 20.60 11.90 3.71
N ASP A 159 19.82 10.83 3.44
CA ASP A 159 19.87 9.61 4.26
C ASP A 159 21.14 8.81 3.93
N LYS A 160 21.96 8.58 4.95
CA LYS A 160 23.24 7.87 4.80
C LYS A 160 23.08 6.36 4.58
N TRP A 161 21.98 5.79 5.02
CA TRP A 161 21.73 4.35 4.97
C TRP A 161 20.82 3.97 3.80
N TYR A 162 19.76 4.73 3.61
CA TYR A 162 18.68 4.41 2.68
C TYR A 162 18.28 5.58 1.79
N PRO A 163 19.22 6.12 0.98
CA PRO A 163 18.92 7.31 0.15
C PRO A 163 17.92 7.03 -0.97
N THR A 164 17.76 5.78 -1.38
CA THR A 164 16.89 5.38 -2.50
C THR A 164 16.16 4.07 -2.19
N PRO A 165 15.06 3.77 -2.90
CA PRO A 165 14.41 2.46 -2.82
C PRO A 165 15.37 1.29 -3.15
N LYS A 166 16.27 1.49 -4.11
CA LYS A 166 17.31 0.51 -4.45
C LYS A 166 18.22 0.21 -3.27
N ALA A 167 18.66 1.25 -2.55
CA ALA A 167 19.52 1.07 -1.37
C ALA A 167 18.82 0.26 -0.28
N VAL A 168 17.51 0.48 -0.06
CA VAL A 168 16.74 -0.35 0.86
C VAL A 168 16.68 -1.78 0.32
N PHE A 169 16.21 -1.98 -0.92
CA PHE A 169 16.01 -3.30 -1.51
C PHE A 169 17.28 -4.16 -1.49
N ASP A 170 18.43 -3.61 -1.89
CA ASP A 170 19.69 -4.36 -1.93
C ASP A 170 20.10 -4.89 -0.56
N ASN A 171 19.79 -4.17 0.51
CA ASN A 171 20.08 -4.56 1.87
C ASN A 171 19.09 -5.59 2.44
N ILE A 172 17.84 -5.65 1.91
CA ILE A 172 16.79 -6.50 2.51
C ILE A 172 16.29 -7.64 1.62
N LYS A 173 16.70 -7.74 0.38
CA LYS A 173 16.16 -8.71 -0.61
C LYS A 173 16.22 -10.18 -0.16
N ASN A 174 17.17 -10.53 0.71
CA ASN A 174 17.37 -11.88 1.21
C ASN A 174 16.79 -12.10 2.63
N TYR A 175 16.14 -11.09 3.21
CA TYR A 175 15.52 -11.17 4.53
C TYR A 175 14.06 -11.65 4.46
N ASP A 176 13.50 -12.01 5.61
CA ASP A 176 12.09 -12.40 5.77
C ASP A 176 11.15 -11.37 5.11
N ASN A 177 10.06 -11.84 4.52
CA ASN A 177 9.12 -10.98 3.79
C ASN A 177 8.35 -9.99 4.68
N ARG A 178 8.46 -10.12 6.00
CA ARG A 178 7.98 -9.10 6.96
C ARG A 178 8.93 -7.91 7.07
N ILE A 179 10.11 -7.98 6.43
CA ILE A 179 11.04 -6.85 6.26
C ILE A 179 10.93 -6.39 4.82
N GLY A 180 10.43 -5.17 4.63
CA GLY A 180 10.19 -4.58 3.31
C GLY A 180 10.41 -3.07 3.31
N LEU A 181 9.96 -2.42 2.26
CA LEU A 181 10.08 -0.97 2.07
C LEU A 181 8.85 -0.24 2.62
N CYS A 182 9.08 0.89 3.26
CA CYS A 182 8.17 2.03 3.25
C CYS A 182 8.65 2.94 2.11
N PHE A 183 7.93 2.90 0.99
CA PHE A 183 8.30 3.56 -0.24
C PHE A 183 7.84 5.02 -0.24
N ASP A 184 8.77 5.95 -0.03
CA ASP A 184 8.48 7.38 -0.11
C ASP A 184 8.68 7.90 -1.54
N THR A 185 7.61 8.38 -2.15
CA THR A 185 7.60 8.83 -3.55
C THR A 185 8.36 10.13 -3.74
N GLY A 186 8.23 11.07 -2.81
CA GLY A 186 8.92 12.37 -2.88
C GLY A 186 10.41 12.24 -2.67
N HIS A 187 10.84 11.49 -1.66
CA HIS A 187 12.25 11.21 -1.43
C HIS A 187 12.88 10.43 -2.59
N THR A 188 12.13 9.51 -3.22
CA THR A 188 12.56 8.83 -4.43
C THR A 188 12.81 9.82 -5.57
N GLN A 189 11.86 10.74 -5.81
CA GLN A 189 11.97 11.74 -6.84
C GLN A 189 13.13 12.73 -6.58
N ARG A 190 13.30 13.18 -5.32
CA ARG A 190 14.41 14.05 -4.89
C ARG A 190 15.78 13.41 -5.09
N ALA A 191 15.86 12.08 -4.99
CA ALA A 191 17.08 11.32 -5.30
C ALA A 191 17.33 11.13 -6.80
N GLY A 192 16.54 11.75 -7.68
CA GLY A 192 16.67 11.64 -9.14
C GLY A 192 16.17 10.30 -9.70
N VAL A 193 15.41 9.54 -8.93
CA VAL A 193 14.86 8.25 -9.33
C VAL A 193 13.38 8.42 -9.69
N ASN A 194 12.94 7.85 -10.82
CA ASN A 194 11.53 7.84 -11.20
C ASN A 194 10.72 6.94 -10.25
N PRO A 195 9.73 7.48 -9.49
CA PRO A 195 8.99 6.69 -8.52
C PRO A 195 8.16 5.56 -9.14
N ILE A 196 7.67 5.73 -10.37
CA ILE A 196 6.86 4.72 -11.05
C ILE A 196 7.72 3.52 -11.45
N GLU A 197 8.90 3.78 -12.01
CA GLU A 197 9.85 2.74 -12.38
C GLU A 197 10.36 1.99 -11.14
N ALA A 198 10.74 2.72 -10.09
CA ALA A 198 11.19 2.15 -8.83
C ALA A 198 10.09 1.32 -8.15
N TYR A 199 8.85 1.81 -8.13
CA TYR A 199 7.72 1.04 -7.62
C TYR A 199 7.55 -0.28 -8.38
N ASN A 200 7.51 -0.24 -9.71
CA ASN A 200 7.36 -1.43 -10.53
C ASN A 200 8.49 -2.45 -10.30
N GLN A 201 9.70 -1.97 -10.05
CA GLN A 201 10.87 -2.82 -9.82
C GLN A 201 10.85 -3.51 -8.44
N TYR A 202 10.33 -2.84 -7.40
CA TYR A 202 10.42 -3.31 -6.02
C TYR A 202 9.07 -3.63 -5.39
N ALA A 203 7.97 -3.65 -6.16
CA ALA A 203 6.59 -3.77 -5.69
C ALA A 203 6.37 -4.92 -4.69
N GLU A 204 7.01 -6.09 -4.90
CA GLU A 204 6.86 -7.27 -4.05
C GLU A 204 7.42 -7.10 -2.62
N LYS A 205 8.32 -6.13 -2.42
CA LYS A 205 8.92 -5.82 -1.11
C LYS A 205 8.34 -4.57 -0.47
N ILE A 206 7.41 -3.87 -1.12
CA ILE A 206 6.80 -2.64 -0.58
C ILE A 206 5.66 -3.01 0.38
N LEU A 207 5.82 -2.67 1.65
CA LEU A 207 4.85 -2.90 2.72
C LEU A 207 3.98 -1.69 3.01
N ASP A 208 4.52 -0.49 2.85
CA ASP A 208 3.84 0.79 3.05
C ASP A 208 4.31 1.82 2.02
N ILE A 209 3.51 2.85 1.76
CA ILE A 209 3.87 3.93 0.85
C ILE A 209 3.62 5.26 1.56
N HIS A 210 4.63 6.12 1.56
CA HIS A 210 4.46 7.54 1.85
C HIS A 210 4.26 8.28 0.53
N LEU A 211 3.05 8.80 0.34
CA LEU A 211 2.69 9.59 -0.81
C LEU A 211 3.12 11.04 -0.59
N LYS A 212 4.09 11.49 -1.35
CA LYS A 212 4.57 12.86 -1.45
C LYS A 212 4.66 13.28 -2.91
N ASP A 213 4.48 14.56 -3.18
CA ASP A 213 4.82 15.16 -4.47
C ASP A 213 5.79 16.30 -4.26
N VAL A 214 6.64 16.57 -5.22
CA VAL A 214 7.71 17.57 -5.14
C VAL A 214 7.79 18.40 -6.42
N GLU A 215 8.24 19.63 -6.30
CA GLU A 215 8.31 20.58 -7.44
C GLU A 215 9.39 20.24 -8.48
N ALA A 216 10.42 19.46 -8.10
CA ALA A 216 11.56 19.16 -8.97
C ALA A 216 12.27 17.85 -8.57
N ALA A 217 13.01 17.26 -9.51
CA ALA A 217 13.88 16.10 -9.29
C ALA A 217 15.27 16.54 -8.81
N LYS A 218 15.35 17.16 -7.62
CA LYS A 218 16.60 17.62 -7.00
C LYS A 218 16.53 17.50 -5.48
N ALA A 219 17.66 17.36 -4.82
CA ALA A 219 17.76 17.07 -3.39
C ALA A 219 17.01 18.07 -2.50
N ASP A 220 17.08 19.36 -2.84
CA ASP A 220 16.47 20.46 -2.11
C ASP A 220 15.06 20.85 -2.59
N ALA A 221 14.43 20.02 -3.45
CA ALA A 221 13.08 20.29 -3.96
C ALA A 221 12.06 20.38 -2.83
N GLN A 222 11.19 21.39 -2.93
CA GLN A 222 10.13 21.59 -1.97
C GLN A 222 9.00 20.56 -2.18
N GLU A 223 8.39 20.15 -1.09
CA GLU A 223 7.18 19.34 -1.11
C GLU A 223 5.97 20.21 -1.49
N VAL A 224 5.07 19.62 -2.27
CA VAL A 224 3.82 20.26 -2.69
C VAL A 224 2.67 19.26 -2.53
N GLU A 225 1.44 19.75 -2.64
CA GLU A 225 0.23 18.93 -2.63
C GLU A 225 0.26 17.93 -3.79
N LEU A 226 -0.28 16.73 -3.59
CA LEU A 226 -0.32 15.71 -4.64
C LEU A 226 -0.99 16.23 -5.91
N GLY A 227 -0.31 16.08 -7.04
CA GLY A 227 -0.74 16.53 -8.35
C GLY A 227 -0.35 17.97 -8.69
N ARG A 228 0.30 18.69 -7.79
CA ARG A 228 0.91 20.00 -8.06
C ARG A 228 2.39 19.92 -8.40
N GLY A 229 3.01 18.77 -8.13
CA GLY A 229 4.42 18.53 -8.41
C GLY A 229 4.66 17.82 -9.75
N ILE A 230 5.82 17.18 -9.83
CA ILE A 230 6.30 16.54 -11.07
C ILE A 230 6.07 15.03 -11.11
N ILE A 231 5.58 14.42 -10.03
CA ILE A 231 5.33 12.99 -9.98
C ILE A 231 4.03 12.66 -10.72
N ASP A 232 4.10 11.76 -11.69
CA ASP A 232 2.90 11.26 -12.39
C ASP A 232 2.07 10.34 -11.46
N ILE A 233 1.27 10.96 -10.59
CA ILE A 233 0.40 10.25 -9.63
C ILE A 233 -0.58 9.32 -10.34
N PRO A 234 -1.23 9.68 -11.47
CA PRO A 234 -2.05 8.75 -12.25
C PRO A 234 -1.29 7.49 -12.68
N ALA A 235 -0.06 7.62 -13.20
CA ALA A 235 0.76 6.46 -13.59
C ALA A 235 1.15 5.61 -12.38
N LEU A 236 1.48 6.24 -11.23
CA LEU A 236 1.75 5.54 -9.99
C LEU A 236 0.52 4.73 -9.54
N VAL A 237 -0.65 5.36 -9.46
CA VAL A 237 -1.90 4.68 -9.06
C VAL A 237 -2.23 3.51 -10.00
N ASN A 238 -2.02 3.68 -11.32
CA ASN A 238 -2.18 2.60 -12.27
C ASN A 238 -1.22 1.42 -12.01
N SER A 239 0.03 1.72 -11.64
CA SER A 239 1.01 0.70 -11.25
C SER A 239 0.61 -0.01 -9.95
N LEU A 240 0.09 0.72 -8.95
CA LEU A 240 -0.46 0.12 -7.73
C LEU A 240 -1.58 -0.89 -8.04
N TYR A 241 -2.49 -0.55 -8.94
CA TYR A 241 -3.55 -1.45 -9.37
C TYR A 241 -3.03 -2.67 -10.14
N LYS A 242 -2.06 -2.48 -11.04
CA LYS A 242 -1.45 -3.58 -11.80
C LYS A 242 -0.80 -4.62 -10.89
N HIS A 243 -0.10 -4.17 -9.86
CA HIS A 243 0.55 -5.04 -8.87
C HIS A 243 -0.39 -5.48 -7.75
N ARG A 244 -1.68 -5.09 -7.78
CA ARG A 244 -2.68 -5.42 -6.74
C ARG A 244 -2.19 -5.04 -5.34
N TYR A 245 -1.60 -3.85 -5.23
CA TYR A 245 -1.07 -3.38 -3.97
C TYR A 245 -2.15 -3.41 -2.88
N SER A 246 -1.85 -4.05 -1.77
CA SER A 246 -2.78 -4.24 -0.65
C SER A 246 -2.32 -3.55 0.64
N GLY A 247 -1.14 -2.93 0.61
CA GLY A 247 -0.65 -2.10 1.72
C GLY A 247 -1.36 -0.75 1.78
N ARG A 248 -0.83 0.16 2.57
CA ARG A 248 -1.42 1.48 2.76
C ARG A 248 -0.67 2.54 1.98
N CYS A 249 -1.42 3.48 1.42
CA CYS A 249 -0.92 4.68 0.78
C CYS A 249 -1.15 5.85 1.75
N SER A 250 -0.14 6.26 2.48
CA SER A 250 -0.27 7.29 3.50
C SER A 250 0.22 8.63 2.99
N ILE A 251 -0.65 9.62 3.00
CA ILE A 251 -0.25 11.02 2.73
C ILE A 251 0.77 11.43 3.79
N GLU A 252 1.95 11.83 3.37
CA GLU A 252 2.91 12.50 4.24
C GLU A 252 3.12 13.92 3.74
N TYR A 253 2.60 14.88 4.48
CA TYR A 253 2.58 16.29 4.11
C TYR A 253 3.41 17.11 5.08
N GLN A 254 4.43 17.79 4.58
CA GLN A 254 5.42 18.53 5.39
C GLN A 254 5.57 20.01 4.99
N LYS A 255 4.90 20.47 3.92
CA LYS A 255 4.99 21.84 3.42
C LYS A 255 4.54 22.88 4.46
N ASN A 256 3.45 22.61 5.17
CA ASN A 256 2.95 23.45 6.26
C ASN A 256 2.55 22.58 7.46
N LEU A 257 3.51 22.34 8.34
CA LEU A 257 3.29 21.48 9.52
C LEU A 257 2.51 22.14 10.65
N ASP A 258 2.35 23.47 10.61
CA ASP A 258 1.57 24.19 11.62
C ASP A 258 0.07 24.18 11.28
N GLU A 259 -0.29 24.20 9.99
CA GLU A 259 -1.66 24.18 9.47
C GLU A 259 -1.80 23.21 8.28
N PRO A 260 -1.69 21.89 8.50
CA PRO A 260 -1.59 20.94 7.40
C PRO A 260 -2.94 20.55 6.79
N LEU A 261 -4.08 20.95 7.36
CA LEU A 261 -5.41 20.50 6.97
C LEU A 261 -5.70 20.70 5.47
N GLU A 262 -5.48 21.92 4.96
CA GLU A 262 -5.82 22.26 3.58
C GLU A 262 -5.01 21.43 2.59
N GLY A 263 -3.68 21.32 2.77
CA GLY A 263 -2.82 20.56 1.89
C GLY A 263 -3.08 19.05 1.95
N ILE A 264 -3.37 18.51 3.14
CA ILE A 264 -3.76 17.10 3.28
C ILE A 264 -5.12 16.86 2.60
N ALA A 265 -6.11 17.74 2.81
CA ALA A 265 -7.44 17.59 2.23
C ALA A 265 -7.40 17.65 0.69
N GLU A 266 -6.61 18.57 0.12
CA GLU A 266 -6.38 18.66 -1.32
C GLU A 266 -5.74 17.38 -1.86
N SER A 267 -4.65 16.92 -1.24
CA SER A 267 -3.93 15.71 -1.63
C SER A 267 -4.82 14.46 -1.57
N VAL A 268 -5.64 14.33 -0.53
CA VAL A 268 -6.62 13.25 -0.39
C VAL A 268 -7.68 13.32 -1.49
N GLY A 269 -8.21 14.52 -1.76
CA GLY A 269 -9.22 14.75 -2.80
C GLY A 269 -8.70 14.40 -4.18
N TYR A 270 -7.50 14.85 -4.51
CA TYR A 270 -6.83 14.55 -5.76
C TYR A 270 -6.60 13.04 -5.94
N PHE A 271 -5.99 12.37 -4.97
CA PHE A 271 -5.73 10.94 -5.04
C PHE A 271 -7.02 10.11 -5.21
N LYS A 272 -8.07 10.42 -4.44
CA LYS A 272 -9.39 9.78 -4.59
C LYS A 272 -9.98 10.02 -5.97
N GLY A 273 -9.82 11.23 -6.52
CA GLY A 273 -10.26 11.58 -7.89
C GLY A 273 -9.56 10.74 -8.94
N VAL A 274 -8.23 10.61 -8.87
CA VAL A 274 -7.42 9.77 -9.77
C VAL A 274 -7.87 8.30 -9.69
N CYS A 275 -8.02 7.75 -8.47
CA CYS A 275 -8.50 6.38 -8.29
C CYS A 275 -9.87 6.16 -8.92
N LYS A 276 -10.80 7.10 -8.74
CA LYS A 276 -12.15 7.03 -9.32
C LYS A 276 -12.12 7.08 -10.85
N ALA A 277 -11.33 7.97 -11.43
CA ALA A 277 -11.17 8.11 -12.88
C ALA A 277 -10.62 6.81 -13.50
N LEU A 278 -9.52 6.27 -12.96
CA LEU A 278 -8.90 5.04 -13.48
C LEU A 278 -9.79 3.81 -13.37
N LYS A 279 -10.69 3.74 -12.37
CA LYS A 279 -11.70 2.68 -12.29
C LYS A 279 -12.84 2.84 -13.29
N ALA A 280 -13.20 4.08 -13.62
CA ALA A 280 -14.26 4.36 -14.59
C ALA A 280 -13.83 3.98 -16.01
N PHE A 281 -12.58 4.29 -16.41
CA PHE A 281 -12.05 3.95 -17.73
C PHE A 281 -11.95 2.45 -18.01
N GLU A 282 -11.88 1.59 -17.01
CA GLU A 282 -11.86 0.13 -17.21
C GLU A 282 -13.26 -0.47 -17.46
N LYS A 283 -14.31 0.29 -17.13
CA LYS A 283 -15.69 -0.17 -17.30
C LYS A 283 -16.31 0.29 -18.62
N ALA A 284 -15.62 1.20 -19.32
CA ALA A 284 -16.03 1.73 -20.62
C ALA A 284 -15.37 0.95 -21.76
#